data_8b87198dd70caf9925016ae74cb9d4c4
#
_entry.id   8b87198dd70caf9925016ae74cb9d4c4
#
_cell.length_a   1.000
_cell.length_b   1.000
_cell.length_c   1.000
_cell.angle_alpha   90.00
_cell.angle_beta   90.00
_cell.angle_gamma   90.00
#
_symmetry.space_group_name_H-M   'P 1'
#
loop_
_entity.id
_entity.type
_entity.pdbx_description
1 polymer ?
#
loop_
_entity_poly.entity_id
_entity_poly.type
_entity_poly.pdbx_seq_one_letter_code
_entity_poly.pdbx_strand_id
1 'polypeptide(L)'
;MKSLIIRAASVVILIMTSVFSGFAQTRTIQHDFSPFDAIEASNGFKVSTSASDNYGVKLTVDDALESYVECYVRSGVLHIGLDEKNIPKDIRRQYKGRNSGDPTLVATVYMPTLKSLTLNDDSEFINSSNLSGDNFSLTMSGTSKINDLKIVARTVSMNLSKNAKLSNANVSAEGDINLTTDGKSVITLSCAAENLAFSAAGSSEISISGNIEKKVNATIASSSKTTITGSAETLAISGKGISSKVDASSFKISDCSLSISGADVKVSASNSIELDLGKGAEVTYSGDPTVKIIKIQNASVLRP
;
A
#
# COMPACT_ATOMS: atom_id res chain seq x y z
N MET A 1 -40.09 2.49 8.09
CA MET A 1 -39.54 3.87 8.14
C MET A 1 -38.56 3.99 7.01
N LYS A 2 -38.88 4.79 5.97
CA LYS A 2 -38.02 4.96 4.79
C LYS A 2 -36.88 5.90 5.14
N SER A 3 -35.63 5.47 5.03
CA SER A 3 -34.46 6.30 5.20
C SER A 3 -34.38 7.34 4.08
N LEU A 4 -34.47 8.59 4.44
CA LEU A 4 -34.30 9.72 3.54
C LEU A 4 -32.80 9.86 3.21
N ILE A 5 -32.41 9.42 2.03
CA ILE A 5 -31.08 9.70 1.50
C ILE A 5 -31.09 11.15 1.01
N ILE A 6 -30.43 12.04 1.74
CA ILE A 6 -30.21 13.43 1.32
C ILE A 6 -29.21 13.37 0.17
N ARG A 7 -29.72 13.48 -1.06
CA ARG A 7 -28.91 13.71 -2.24
C ARG A 7 -28.54 15.21 -2.26
N ALA A 8 -27.28 15.54 -2.07
CA ALA A 8 -26.78 16.89 -2.35
C ALA A 8 -26.98 17.17 -3.84
N ALA A 9 -27.58 18.28 -4.18
CA ALA A 9 -27.86 18.67 -5.55
C ALA A 9 -26.52 18.89 -6.29
N SER A 10 -26.21 18.00 -7.24
CA SER A 10 -25.08 18.12 -8.13
C SER A 10 -25.50 18.82 -9.41
N VAL A 11 -24.81 19.87 -9.81
CA VAL A 11 -24.96 20.49 -11.14
C VAL A 11 -24.18 19.61 -12.13
N VAL A 12 -24.88 18.91 -13.00
CA VAL A 12 -24.29 18.08 -14.04
C VAL A 12 -24.05 18.91 -15.28
N ILE A 13 -22.80 19.13 -15.67
CA ILE A 13 -22.45 19.70 -16.98
C ILE A 13 -22.05 18.53 -17.89
N LEU A 14 -22.90 18.21 -18.85
CA LEU A 14 -22.69 17.15 -19.83
C LEU A 14 -21.88 17.68 -21.03
N ILE A 15 -20.66 17.25 -21.21
CA ILE A 15 -19.87 17.50 -22.42
C ILE A 15 -19.81 16.21 -23.24
N MET A 16 -20.52 16.17 -24.38
CA MET A 16 -20.43 15.05 -25.32
C MET A 16 -19.27 15.26 -26.30
N THR A 17 -18.33 14.33 -26.34
CA THR A 17 -17.41 14.16 -27.45
C THR A 17 -17.59 12.75 -28.02
N SER A 18 -18.18 12.64 -29.22
CA SER A 18 -18.30 11.39 -29.95
C SER A 18 -17.06 11.19 -30.85
N VAL A 19 -16.27 10.18 -30.59
CA VAL A 19 -15.25 9.66 -31.52
C VAL A 19 -15.73 8.30 -32.03
N PHE A 20 -16.02 8.23 -33.32
CA PHE A 20 -16.41 7.00 -34.01
C PHE A 20 -15.16 6.15 -34.29
N SER A 21 -14.96 5.13 -33.50
CA SER A 21 -14.12 3.97 -33.85
C SER A 21 -14.57 2.84 -32.91
N GLY A 22 -14.62 1.60 -33.40
CA GLY A 22 -15.22 0.41 -32.78
C GLY A 22 -14.76 0.01 -31.37
N PHE A 23 -14.57 0.96 -30.50
CA PHE A 23 -14.33 0.84 -29.06
C PHE A 23 -15.64 1.10 -28.29
N ALA A 24 -15.76 0.55 -27.12
CA ALA A 24 -16.89 0.84 -26.22
C ALA A 24 -17.04 2.36 -26.09
N GLN A 25 -18.27 2.85 -26.22
CA GLN A 25 -18.56 4.28 -26.11
C GLN A 25 -18.36 4.69 -24.65
N THR A 26 -17.53 5.71 -24.40
CA THR A 26 -17.28 6.22 -23.06
C THR A 26 -18.01 7.54 -22.82
N ARG A 27 -18.41 7.76 -21.57
CA ARG A 27 -18.98 9.02 -21.10
C ARG A 27 -18.09 9.70 -20.11
N THR A 28 -18.07 11.04 -20.16
CA THR A 28 -17.40 11.87 -19.19
C THR A 28 -18.43 12.63 -18.37
N ILE A 29 -18.34 12.50 -17.05
CA ILE A 29 -19.23 13.11 -16.08
C ILE A 29 -18.39 13.90 -15.10
N GLN A 30 -18.84 15.09 -14.71
CA GLN A 30 -18.17 15.90 -13.69
C GLN A 30 -19.14 16.17 -12.54
N HIS A 31 -18.64 16.01 -11.32
CA HIS A 31 -19.37 16.28 -10.09
C HIS A 31 -18.54 17.19 -9.20
N ASP A 32 -19.20 18.17 -8.60
CA ASP A 32 -18.65 18.99 -7.53
C ASP A 32 -19.13 18.43 -6.19
N PHE A 33 -18.26 18.45 -5.19
CA PHE A 33 -18.53 17.87 -3.88
C PHE A 33 -18.26 18.84 -2.73
N SER A 34 -18.82 18.53 -1.57
CA SER A 34 -18.38 19.12 -0.30
C SER A 34 -16.95 18.70 0.01
N PRO A 35 -16.21 19.42 0.87
CA PRO A 35 -14.83 19.09 1.21
C PRO A 35 -14.64 17.64 1.70
N PHE A 36 -13.57 16.99 1.23
CA PHE A 36 -13.10 15.68 1.66
C PHE A 36 -11.57 15.67 1.64
N ASP A 37 -10.95 14.80 2.44
CA ASP A 37 -9.50 14.63 2.49
C ASP A 37 -9.07 13.17 2.36
N ALA A 38 -10.02 12.28 2.10
CA ALA A 38 -9.80 10.86 1.89
C ALA A 38 -10.51 10.37 0.63
N ILE A 39 -9.92 9.36 -0.02
CA ILE A 39 -10.46 8.67 -1.20
C ILE A 39 -10.54 7.18 -0.90
N GLU A 40 -11.68 6.57 -1.21
CA GLU A 40 -11.86 5.13 -1.27
C GLU A 40 -12.32 4.74 -2.67
N ALA A 41 -11.53 3.90 -3.36
CA ALA A 41 -11.83 3.42 -4.70
C ALA A 41 -11.90 1.88 -4.74
N SER A 42 -12.83 1.35 -5.52
CA SER A 42 -13.07 -0.08 -5.69
C SER A 42 -13.43 -0.44 -7.13
N ASN A 43 -13.58 -1.74 -7.41
CA ASN A 43 -14.11 -2.28 -8.67
C ASN A 43 -13.32 -1.85 -9.93
N GLY A 44 -12.00 -1.79 -9.85
CA GLY A 44 -11.13 -1.53 -11.00
C GLY A 44 -11.01 -0.07 -11.43
N PHE A 45 -11.50 0.88 -10.63
CA PHE A 45 -11.30 2.29 -10.94
C PHE A 45 -9.81 2.67 -10.94
N LYS A 46 -9.39 3.34 -12.02
CA LYS A 46 -8.10 4.01 -12.13
C LYS A 46 -8.26 5.45 -11.66
N VAL A 47 -7.70 5.75 -10.49
CA VAL A 47 -7.86 7.04 -9.82
C VAL A 47 -6.59 7.86 -9.93
N SER A 48 -6.72 9.13 -10.22
CA SER A 48 -5.64 10.12 -10.15
C SER A 48 -6.09 11.35 -9.37
N THR A 49 -5.16 12.07 -8.78
CA THR A 49 -5.44 13.35 -8.10
C THR A 49 -4.83 14.52 -8.87
N SER A 50 -5.50 15.65 -8.81
CA SER A 50 -5.05 16.94 -9.33
C SER A 50 -5.23 18.01 -8.26
N ALA A 51 -4.18 18.76 -7.95
CA ALA A 51 -4.26 19.84 -6.97
C ALA A 51 -5.26 20.92 -7.42
N SER A 52 -6.18 21.27 -6.55
CA SER A 52 -7.24 22.26 -6.79
C SER A 52 -7.77 22.79 -5.47
N ASP A 53 -8.14 24.06 -5.41
CA ASP A 53 -8.83 24.62 -4.25
C ASP A 53 -10.31 24.17 -4.17
N ASN A 54 -10.84 23.64 -5.28
CA ASN A 54 -12.19 23.12 -5.37
C ASN A 54 -12.18 21.59 -5.25
N TYR A 55 -13.29 21.05 -4.75
CA TYR A 55 -13.49 19.61 -4.58
C TYR A 55 -14.40 19.09 -5.69
N GLY A 56 -13.89 18.20 -6.50
CA GLY A 56 -14.66 17.63 -7.61
C GLY A 56 -14.06 16.34 -8.14
N VAL A 57 -14.81 15.67 -8.99
CA VAL A 57 -14.39 14.47 -9.67
C VAL A 57 -14.82 14.51 -11.13
N LYS A 58 -13.88 14.20 -12.01
CA LYS A 58 -14.15 13.94 -13.42
C LYS A 58 -14.08 12.42 -13.63
N LEU A 59 -15.19 11.82 -13.99
CA LEU A 59 -15.30 10.39 -14.30
C LEU A 59 -15.31 10.19 -15.81
N THR A 60 -14.56 9.19 -16.31
CA THR A 60 -14.69 8.67 -17.67
C THR A 60 -14.97 7.19 -17.56
N VAL A 61 -16.15 6.77 -17.98
CA VAL A 61 -16.65 5.40 -17.81
C VAL A 61 -17.29 4.88 -19.09
N ASP A 62 -17.29 3.57 -19.26
CA ASP A 62 -18.04 2.94 -20.36
C ASP A 62 -19.54 3.23 -20.21
N ASP A 63 -20.19 3.60 -21.31
CA ASP A 63 -21.61 3.97 -21.36
C ASP A 63 -22.52 2.91 -20.72
N ALA A 64 -22.22 1.64 -20.93
CA ALA A 64 -22.97 0.52 -20.36
C ALA A 64 -22.89 0.44 -18.82
N LEU A 65 -21.88 1.06 -18.20
CA LEU A 65 -21.65 1.03 -16.75
C LEU A 65 -22.05 2.34 -16.05
N GLU A 66 -22.32 3.41 -16.79
CA GLU A 66 -22.57 4.76 -16.23
C GLU A 66 -23.63 4.75 -15.12
N SER A 67 -24.75 4.09 -15.34
CA SER A 67 -25.87 4.08 -14.38
C SER A 67 -25.61 3.26 -13.12
N TYR A 68 -24.51 2.53 -13.07
CA TYR A 68 -24.08 1.73 -11.92
C TYR A 68 -22.89 2.34 -11.19
N VAL A 69 -22.40 3.50 -11.62
CA VAL A 69 -21.31 4.19 -10.93
C VAL A 69 -21.84 4.77 -9.62
N GLU A 70 -21.12 4.47 -8.54
CA GLU A 70 -21.28 5.08 -7.24
C GLU A 70 -20.16 6.08 -7.02
N CYS A 71 -20.51 7.38 -6.94
CA CYS A 71 -19.55 8.45 -6.65
C CYS A 71 -20.22 9.44 -5.69
N TYR A 72 -19.78 9.45 -4.44
CA TYR A 72 -20.37 10.29 -3.40
C TYR A 72 -19.37 10.57 -2.27
N VAL A 73 -19.60 11.66 -1.54
CA VAL A 73 -18.84 11.98 -0.31
C VAL A 73 -19.67 11.63 0.91
N ARG A 74 -19.04 10.90 1.85
CA ARG A 74 -19.62 10.59 3.16
C ARG A 74 -18.53 10.70 4.23
N SER A 75 -18.82 11.46 5.29
CA SER A 75 -17.91 11.64 6.43
C SER A 75 -16.48 12.08 6.04
N GLY A 76 -16.36 12.97 5.03
CA GLY A 76 -15.07 13.44 4.54
C GLY A 76 -14.31 12.47 3.64
N VAL A 77 -14.92 11.35 3.25
CA VAL A 77 -14.36 10.36 2.34
C VAL A 77 -15.11 10.41 1.02
N LEU A 78 -14.39 10.54 -0.08
CA LEU A 78 -14.92 10.35 -1.43
C LEU A 78 -14.91 8.86 -1.76
N HIS A 79 -16.09 8.29 -1.99
CA HIS A 79 -16.27 6.91 -2.43
C HIS A 79 -16.46 6.85 -3.94
N ILE A 80 -15.69 5.99 -4.61
CA ILE A 80 -15.75 5.74 -6.07
C ILE A 80 -15.80 4.24 -6.30
N GLY A 81 -16.84 3.76 -6.95
CA GLY A 81 -17.02 2.33 -7.22
C GLY A 81 -18.18 2.04 -8.16
N LEU A 82 -18.58 0.77 -8.21
CA LEU A 82 -19.73 0.29 -8.95
C LEU A 82 -20.71 -0.42 -8.02
N ASP A 83 -21.98 -0.17 -8.20
CA ASP A 83 -23.05 -1.02 -7.65
C ASP A 83 -23.11 -2.35 -8.42
N GLU A 84 -22.13 -3.22 -8.17
CA GLU A 84 -21.96 -4.49 -8.88
C GLU A 84 -23.19 -5.40 -8.77
N LYS A 85 -23.97 -5.29 -7.68
CA LYS A 85 -25.12 -6.16 -7.44
C LYS A 85 -26.22 -5.90 -8.45
N ASN A 86 -26.36 -4.66 -8.87
CA ASN A 86 -27.39 -4.20 -9.77
C ASN A 86 -26.98 -4.21 -11.26
N ILE A 87 -25.69 -4.47 -11.57
CA ILE A 87 -25.26 -4.63 -12.98
C ILE A 87 -25.88 -5.90 -13.58
N PRO A 88 -26.65 -5.82 -14.69
CA PRO A 88 -27.22 -6.97 -15.39
C PRO A 88 -26.17 -7.98 -15.85
N LYS A 89 -26.58 -9.26 -15.90
CA LYS A 89 -25.64 -10.35 -16.26
C LYS A 89 -25.09 -10.24 -17.68
N ASP A 90 -25.85 -9.71 -18.61
CA ASP A 90 -25.46 -9.48 -20.00
C ASP A 90 -24.38 -8.40 -20.11
N ILE A 91 -24.50 -7.29 -19.36
CA ILE A 91 -23.49 -6.26 -19.27
C ILE A 91 -22.20 -6.84 -18.61
N ARG A 92 -22.32 -7.54 -17.48
CA ARG A 92 -21.16 -8.18 -16.83
C ARG A 92 -20.43 -9.16 -17.74
N ARG A 93 -21.13 -9.86 -18.64
CA ARG A 93 -20.52 -10.80 -19.60
C ARG A 93 -19.67 -10.12 -20.65
N GLN A 94 -19.93 -8.86 -20.99
CA GLN A 94 -19.15 -8.10 -21.97
C GLN A 94 -17.71 -7.90 -21.48
N TYR A 95 -17.47 -7.84 -20.16
CA TYR A 95 -16.17 -7.66 -19.53
C TYR A 95 -15.55 -8.96 -18.97
N LYS A 96 -16.23 -10.11 -19.16
CA LYS A 96 -15.75 -11.42 -18.73
C LYS A 96 -15.46 -12.29 -19.93
N GLY A 97 -14.21 -12.39 -20.32
CA GLY A 97 -13.81 -13.31 -21.40
C GLY A 97 -12.34 -13.12 -21.78
N ARG A 98 -11.77 -14.14 -22.41
CA ARG A 98 -10.34 -14.12 -22.81
C ARG A 98 -10.02 -13.04 -23.83
N ASN A 99 -11.02 -12.50 -24.53
CA ASN A 99 -10.90 -11.46 -25.57
C ASN A 99 -11.72 -10.20 -25.24
N SER A 100 -12.31 -10.09 -24.05
CA SER A 100 -12.97 -8.87 -23.59
C SER A 100 -11.90 -7.94 -23.01
N GLY A 101 -11.92 -6.67 -23.41
CA GLY A 101 -11.11 -5.63 -22.77
C GLY A 101 -11.61 -5.33 -21.35
N ASP A 102 -10.74 -4.79 -20.51
CA ASP A 102 -11.16 -4.25 -19.22
C ASP A 102 -12.06 -3.02 -19.44
N PRO A 103 -13.07 -2.80 -18.59
CA PRO A 103 -13.91 -1.61 -18.69
C PRO A 103 -13.10 -0.34 -18.48
N THR A 104 -13.47 0.72 -19.17
CA THR A 104 -12.95 2.06 -18.90
C THR A 104 -13.61 2.60 -17.62
N LEU A 105 -12.84 2.69 -16.54
CA LEU A 105 -13.25 3.22 -15.24
C LEU A 105 -12.14 4.14 -14.74
N VAL A 106 -12.23 5.43 -15.11
CA VAL A 106 -11.19 6.42 -14.79
C VAL A 106 -11.80 7.57 -13.98
N ALA A 107 -11.13 7.95 -12.91
CA ALA A 107 -11.51 9.08 -12.06
C ALA A 107 -10.32 10.02 -11.88
N THR A 108 -10.51 11.30 -12.22
CA THR A 108 -9.60 12.38 -11.84
C THR A 108 -10.25 13.16 -10.71
N VAL A 109 -9.61 13.16 -9.55
CA VAL A 109 -10.11 13.80 -8.33
C VAL A 109 -9.40 15.13 -8.14
N TYR A 110 -10.18 16.20 -8.01
CA TYR A 110 -9.70 17.54 -7.73
C TYR A 110 -9.85 17.83 -6.24
N MET A 111 -8.75 18.15 -5.57
CA MET A 111 -8.73 18.45 -4.14
C MET A 111 -7.42 19.14 -3.73
N PRO A 112 -7.39 19.87 -2.62
CA PRO A 112 -6.16 20.55 -2.18
C PRO A 112 -5.12 19.57 -1.60
N THR A 113 -5.56 18.60 -0.79
CA THR A 113 -4.65 17.70 -0.06
C THR A 113 -5.32 16.35 0.18
N LEU A 114 -4.60 15.27 -0.09
CA LEU A 114 -5.03 13.90 0.19
C LEU A 114 -4.34 13.39 1.45
N LYS A 115 -5.11 13.03 2.49
CA LYS A 115 -4.60 12.47 3.76
C LYS A 115 -4.74 10.95 3.84
N SER A 116 -5.74 10.39 3.16
CA SER A 116 -5.98 8.95 3.19
C SER A 116 -6.40 8.43 1.82
N LEU A 117 -5.79 7.30 1.42
CA LEU A 117 -6.13 6.59 0.19
C LEU A 117 -6.42 5.13 0.50
N THR A 118 -7.62 4.68 0.15
CA THR A 118 -8.02 3.27 0.23
C THR A 118 -8.31 2.74 -1.17
N LEU A 119 -7.63 1.67 -1.55
CA LEU A 119 -7.82 0.97 -2.81
C LEU A 119 -8.25 -0.47 -2.54
N ASN A 120 -9.40 -0.84 -3.06
CA ASN A 120 -9.95 -2.18 -2.94
C ASN A 120 -10.03 -2.87 -4.30
N ASP A 121 -10.17 -4.20 -4.26
CA ASP A 121 -10.36 -5.07 -5.42
C ASP A 121 -9.19 -4.95 -6.43
N ASP A 122 -9.44 -4.55 -7.65
CA ASP A 122 -8.47 -4.36 -8.74
C ASP A 122 -8.21 -2.88 -9.08
N SER A 123 -8.55 -1.97 -8.15
CA SER A 123 -8.37 -0.53 -8.36
C SER A 123 -6.91 -0.12 -8.44
N GLU A 124 -6.64 0.93 -9.17
CA GLU A 124 -5.31 1.47 -9.41
C GLU A 124 -5.25 2.95 -9.06
N PHE A 125 -4.18 3.38 -8.41
CA PHE A 125 -3.89 4.80 -8.23
C PHE A 125 -2.72 5.20 -9.13
N ILE A 126 -2.99 6.19 -9.98
CA ILE A 126 -2.02 6.73 -10.92
C ILE A 126 -1.67 8.14 -10.43
N ASN A 127 -0.48 8.29 -9.85
CA ASN A 127 -0.05 9.58 -9.31
C ASN A 127 1.15 10.14 -10.06
N SER A 128 1.07 11.41 -10.41
CA SER A 128 2.17 12.17 -10.99
C SER A 128 2.72 13.26 -10.06
N SER A 129 2.05 13.50 -8.94
CA SER A 129 2.38 14.59 -8.00
C SER A 129 2.85 14.03 -6.66
N ASN A 130 3.61 14.82 -5.91
CA ASN A 130 3.96 14.48 -4.53
C ASN A 130 2.71 14.64 -3.65
N LEU A 131 2.43 13.62 -2.85
CA LEU A 131 1.46 13.72 -1.76
C LEU A 131 2.16 14.29 -0.53
N SER A 132 1.62 15.33 0.06
CA SER A 132 2.22 15.99 1.22
C SER A 132 1.18 16.28 2.30
N GLY A 133 1.60 16.25 3.56
CA GLY A 133 0.74 16.53 4.70
C GLY A 133 1.35 16.09 6.03
N ASP A 134 0.63 16.32 7.13
CA ASP A 134 1.11 15.88 8.45
C ASP A 134 1.09 14.37 8.58
N ASN A 135 -0.05 13.74 8.30
CA ASN A 135 -0.22 12.30 8.41
C ASN A 135 -0.80 11.78 7.11
N PHE A 136 -0.21 10.71 6.59
CA PHE A 136 -0.72 10.04 5.40
C PHE A 136 -1.03 8.58 5.69
N SER A 137 -2.21 8.11 5.27
CA SER A 137 -2.64 6.73 5.41
C SER A 137 -2.92 6.10 4.05
N LEU A 138 -2.32 4.93 3.79
CA LEU A 138 -2.56 4.11 2.61
C LEU A 138 -3.10 2.75 3.02
N THR A 139 -4.24 2.36 2.49
CA THR A 139 -4.77 1.01 2.63
C THR A 139 -4.99 0.40 1.24
N MET A 140 -4.43 -0.79 1.02
CA MET A 140 -4.57 -1.52 -0.24
C MET A 140 -5.02 -2.94 0.02
N SER A 141 -6.01 -3.40 -0.73
CA SER A 141 -6.59 -4.74 -0.58
C SER A 141 -7.01 -5.31 -1.95
N GLY A 142 -7.20 -6.61 -2.04
CA GLY A 142 -7.56 -7.26 -3.31
C GLY A 142 -6.36 -7.44 -4.21
N THR A 143 -6.48 -7.06 -5.45
CA THR A 143 -5.42 -7.00 -6.47
C THR A 143 -5.07 -5.57 -6.83
N SER A 144 -5.37 -4.61 -5.95
CA SER A 144 -5.11 -3.19 -6.15
C SER A 144 -3.62 -2.89 -6.39
N LYS A 145 -3.35 -1.82 -7.16
CA LYS A 145 -1.99 -1.50 -7.61
C LYS A 145 -1.69 -0.01 -7.48
N ILE A 146 -0.45 0.26 -7.12
CA ILE A 146 0.18 1.56 -7.29
C ILE A 146 1.58 1.30 -7.84
N ASN A 147 1.94 1.90 -8.97
CA ASN A 147 3.25 1.68 -9.59
C ASN A 147 4.28 2.72 -9.15
N ASP A 148 3.87 3.96 -8.96
CA ASP A 148 4.73 5.05 -8.50
C ASP A 148 4.00 5.87 -7.44
N LEU A 149 4.64 6.08 -6.29
CA LEU A 149 4.05 6.85 -5.19
C LEU A 149 5.13 7.70 -4.52
N LYS A 150 4.87 8.99 -4.39
CA LYS A 150 5.75 9.90 -3.65
C LYS A 150 4.98 10.54 -2.50
N ILE A 151 5.50 10.38 -1.29
CA ILE A 151 4.91 10.93 -0.06
C ILE A 151 5.96 11.71 0.69
N VAL A 152 5.58 12.92 1.13
CA VAL A 152 6.34 13.73 2.09
C VAL A 152 5.40 14.10 3.21
N ALA A 153 5.59 13.52 4.39
CA ALA A 153 4.68 13.70 5.52
C ALA A 153 5.44 13.66 6.85
N ARG A 154 4.78 14.05 7.93
CA ARG A 154 5.36 13.88 9.26
C ARG A 154 5.32 12.41 9.68
N THR A 155 4.19 11.73 9.47
CA THR A 155 4.05 10.29 9.70
C THR A 155 3.33 9.61 8.55
N VAL A 156 3.69 8.36 8.27
CA VAL A 156 3.09 7.56 7.20
C VAL A 156 2.68 6.18 7.72
N SER A 157 1.46 5.78 7.43
CA SER A 157 0.94 4.44 7.72
C SER A 157 0.50 3.75 6.44
N MET A 158 0.99 2.54 6.19
CA MET A 158 0.67 1.75 5.00
C MET A 158 0.22 0.35 5.38
N ASN A 159 -0.93 -0.06 4.86
CA ASN A 159 -1.54 -1.36 5.07
C ASN A 159 -1.79 -2.04 3.72
N LEU A 160 -1.10 -3.16 3.44
CA LEU A 160 -1.29 -3.94 2.23
C LEU A 160 -1.75 -5.36 2.57
N SER A 161 -2.80 -5.83 1.91
CA SER A 161 -3.36 -7.15 2.17
C SER A 161 -3.77 -7.88 0.89
N LYS A 162 -4.01 -9.19 1.01
CA LYS A 162 -4.39 -10.09 -0.10
C LYS A 162 -3.30 -10.16 -1.18
N ASN A 163 -3.52 -9.58 -2.36
CA ASN A 163 -2.55 -9.56 -3.47
C ASN A 163 -2.22 -8.12 -3.90
N ALA A 164 -2.35 -7.16 -3.00
CA ALA A 164 -2.07 -5.76 -3.28
C ALA A 164 -0.60 -5.54 -3.65
N LYS A 165 -0.35 -4.64 -4.60
CA LYS A 165 1.00 -4.37 -5.10
C LYS A 165 1.31 -2.88 -5.08
N LEU A 166 2.35 -2.51 -4.34
CA LEU A 166 2.92 -1.17 -4.32
C LEU A 166 4.36 -1.23 -4.85
N SER A 167 4.61 -0.62 -5.99
CA SER A 167 5.93 -0.56 -6.62
C SER A 167 6.45 0.87 -6.59
N ASN A 168 7.78 1.03 -6.49
CA ASN A 168 8.47 2.33 -6.57
C ASN A 168 7.89 3.41 -5.62
N ALA A 169 7.52 3.03 -4.40
CA ALA A 169 7.13 4.00 -3.40
C ALA A 169 8.37 4.75 -2.90
N ASN A 170 8.29 6.08 -2.88
CA ASN A 170 9.31 6.95 -2.30
C ASN A 170 8.66 7.77 -1.17
N VAL A 171 9.07 7.49 0.06
CA VAL A 171 8.46 8.03 1.27
C VAL A 171 9.50 8.76 2.11
N SER A 172 9.27 10.04 2.33
CA SER A 172 10.05 10.83 3.28
C SER A 172 9.15 11.21 4.45
N ALA A 173 9.49 10.74 5.65
CA ALA A 173 8.79 11.08 6.88
C ALA A 173 9.73 11.78 7.85
N GLU A 174 9.26 12.84 8.51
CA GLU A 174 10.02 13.50 9.59
C GLU A 174 10.07 12.63 10.85
N GLY A 175 9.05 11.82 11.08
CA GLY A 175 8.91 10.89 12.21
C GLY A 175 8.82 9.44 11.76
N ASP A 176 7.68 8.81 12.02
CA ASP A 176 7.53 7.37 11.90
C ASP A 176 6.93 6.94 10.57
N ILE A 177 7.44 5.84 10.01
CA ILE A 177 6.79 5.05 8.97
C ILE A 177 6.34 3.71 9.59
N ASN A 178 5.05 3.41 9.46
CA ASN A 178 4.45 2.15 9.87
C ASN A 178 3.94 1.40 8.64
N LEU A 179 4.42 0.16 8.43
CA LEU A 179 4.05 -0.68 7.31
C LEU A 179 3.52 -2.03 7.80
N THR A 180 2.35 -2.42 7.35
CA THR A 180 1.82 -3.77 7.58
C THR A 180 1.54 -4.44 6.25
N THR A 181 1.99 -5.68 6.09
CA THR A 181 1.73 -6.48 4.90
C THR A 181 1.21 -7.86 5.29
N ASP A 182 0.23 -8.36 4.54
CA ASP A 182 -0.33 -9.68 4.70
C ASP A 182 -0.74 -10.29 3.36
N GLY A 183 -1.09 -11.58 3.37
CA GLY A 183 -1.47 -12.32 2.17
C GLY A 183 -0.29 -12.58 1.24
N LYS A 184 -0.44 -12.21 -0.03
CA LYS A 184 0.61 -12.25 -1.07
C LYS A 184 0.94 -10.85 -1.56
N SER A 185 0.83 -9.85 -0.68
CA SER A 185 1.12 -8.48 -1.05
C SER A 185 2.60 -8.26 -1.34
N VAL A 186 2.88 -7.33 -2.23
CA VAL A 186 4.25 -6.99 -2.66
C VAL A 186 4.46 -5.49 -2.49
N ILE A 187 5.57 -5.12 -1.86
CA ILE A 187 5.96 -3.71 -1.72
C ILE A 187 7.43 -3.51 -2.08
N THR A 188 7.71 -2.46 -2.84
CA THR A 188 9.05 -1.90 -3.04
C THR A 188 9.04 -0.45 -2.56
N LEU A 189 9.81 -0.18 -1.51
CA LEU A 189 9.82 1.07 -0.77
C LEU A 189 11.23 1.65 -0.71
N SER A 190 11.38 2.88 -1.16
CA SER A 190 12.52 3.75 -0.81
C SER A 190 12.08 4.71 0.27
N CYS A 191 12.78 4.81 1.39
CA CYS A 191 12.32 5.67 2.48
C CYS A 191 13.45 6.36 3.25
N ALA A 192 13.07 7.50 3.83
CA ALA A 192 13.83 8.21 4.86
C ALA A 192 12.88 8.55 6.02
N ALA A 193 13.26 8.26 7.26
CA ALA A 193 12.43 8.49 8.43
C ALA A 193 13.28 8.51 9.70
N GLU A 194 12.71 9.03 10.80
CA GLU A 194 13.30 8.87 12.12
C GLU A 194 13.24 7.40 12.56
N ASN A 195 12.06 6.77 12.46
CA ASN A 195 11.88 5.36 12.77
C ASN A 195 11.06 4.65 11.67
N LEU A 196 11.33 3.34 11.52
CA LEU A 196 10.55 2.46 10.66
C LEU A 196 10.06 1.26 11.47
N ALA A 197 8.75 1.05 11.52
CA ALA A 197 8.17 -0.17 12.02
C ALA A 197 7.47 -0.92 10.88
N PHE A 198 7.75 -2.21 10.73
CA PHE A 198 7.02 -3.00 9.75
C PHE A 198 6.65 -4.39 10.26
N SER A 199 5.52 -4.88 9.77
CA SER A 199 5.03 -6.23 10.01
C SER A 199 4.83 -6.96 8.69
N ALA A 200 5.49 -8.10 8.54
CA ALA A 200 5.43 -8.95 7.36
C ALA A 200 4.78 -10.29 7.69
N ALA A 201 3.60 -10.56 7.13
CA ALA A 201 2.85 -11.79 7.36
C ALA A 201 2.41 -12.44 6.04
N GLY A 202 1.84 -13.64 6.13
CA GLY A 202 1.38 -14.41 4.98
C GLY A 202 2.56 -14.89 4.12
N SER A 203 2.47 -14.69 2.83
CA SER A 203 3.53 -14.90 1.83
C SER A 203 3.92 -13.57 1.19
N SER A 204 3.90 -12.49 1.97
CA SER A 204 4.23 -11.15 1.49
C SER A 204 5.70 -11.01 1.13
N GLU A 205 5.98 -10.15 0.15
CA GLU A 205 7.34 -9.82 -0.28
C GLU A 205 7.58 -8.32 -0.09
N ILE A 206 8.61 -7.99 0.72
CA ILE A 206 8.96 -6.62 1.08
C ILE A 206 10.39 -6.33 0.65
N SER A 207 10.57 -5.26 -0.11
CA SER A 207 11.90 -4.70 -0.44
C SER A 207 11.96 -3.26 0.05
N ILE A 208 12.83 -3.00 1.01
CA ILE A 208 13.04 -1.67 1.59
C ILE A 208 14.47 -1.21 1.29
N SER A 209 14.59 0.01 0.78
CA SER A 209 15.84 0.74 0.69
C SER A 209 15.70 2.02 1.50
N GLY A 210 16.33 2.13 2.67
CA GLY A 210 16.05 3.24 3.58
C GLY A 210 17.23 3.75 4.37
N ASN A 211 17.23 5.06 4.60
CA ASN A 211 18.08 5.68 5.61
C ASN A 211 17.19 6.07 6.79
N ILE A 212 17.27 5.27 7.85
CA ILE A 212 16.51 5.46 9.07
C ILE A 212 17.43 6.04 10.12
N GLU A 213 17.04 7.16 10.73
CA GLU A 213 17.92 7.86 11.65
C GLU A 213 18.18 7.06 12.92
N LYS A 214 17.14 6.46 13.49
CA LYS A 214 17.22 5.79 14.80
C LYS A 214 16.98 4.29 14.68
N LYS A 215 15.74 3.87 14.50
CA LYS A 215 15.36 2.49 14.76
C LYS A 215 14.52 1.86 13.67
N VAL A 216 14.84 0.61 13.34
CA VAL A 216 13.97 -0.28 12.57
C VAL A 216 13.45 -1.40 13.47
N ASN A 217 12.10 -1.53 13.56
CA ASN A 217 11.42 -2.62 14.23
C ASN A 217 10.72 -3.49 13.17
N ALA A 218 11.12 -4.74 13.08
CA ALA A 218 10.55 -5.71 12.15
C ALA A 218 9.82 -6.83 12.91
N THR A 219 8.56 -7.07 12.57
CA THR A 219 7.84 -8.26 13.03
C THR A 219 7.60 -9.17 11.83
N ILE A 220 8.04 -10.43 11.92
CA ILE A 220 7.93 -11.40 10.83
C ILE A 220 7.05 -12.58 11.23
N ALA A 221 6.21 -13.04 10.31
CA ALA A 221 5.33 -14.17 10.52
C ALA A 221 5.13 -14.99 9.24
N SER A 222 4.76 -16.25 9.40
CA SER A 222 4.38 -17.16 8.31
C SER A 222 5.54 -17.44 7.34
N SER A 223 5.41 -17.10 6.06
CA SER A 223 6.40 -17.37 5.00
C SER A 223 6.81 -16.09 4.27
N SER A 224 6.83 -14.98 4.98
CA SER A 224 7.20 -13.67 4.41
C SER A 224 8.66 -13.62 3.97
N LYS A 225 8.92 -12.82 2.95
CA LYS A 225 10.27 -12.53 2.46
C LYS A 225 10.53 -11.03 2.53
N THR A 226 11.61 -10.66 3.21
CA THR A 226 11.99 -9.25 3.39
C THR A 226 13.44 -9.04 2.99
N THR A 227 13.69 -8.00 2.22
CA THR A 227 15.05 -7.51 1.91
C THR A 227 15.14 -6.06 2.38
N ILE A 228 16.20 -5.74 3.14
CA ILE A 228 16.42 -4.39 3.65
C ILE A 228 17.83 -3.95 3.28
N THR A 229 17.94 -2.74 2.72
CA THR A 229 19.21 -2.09 2.38
C THR A 229 19.23 -0.65 2.91
N GLY A 230 20.41 -0.07 3.10
CA GLY A 230 20.58 1.28 3.62
C GLY A 230 21.20 1.30 5.00
N SER A 231 20.65 2.07 5.95
CA SER A 231 21.23 2.21 7.28
C SER A 231 20.21 2.56 8.37
N ALA A 232 20.54 2.18 9.63
CA ALA A 232 19.90 2.66 10.85
C ALA A 232 20.90 2.61 12.01
N GLU A 233 20.55 3.22 13.15
CA GLU A 233 21.29 3.02 14.39
C GLU A 233 21.05 1.60 14.93
N THR A 234 19.78 1.21 15.05
CA THR A 234 19.39 -0.10 15.60
C THR A 234 18.39 -0.84 14.72
N LEU A 235 18.51 -2.18 14.71
CA LEU A 235 17.55 -3.10 14.07
C LEU A 235 17.07 -4.12 15.08
N ALA A 236 15.75 -4.19 15.30
CA ALA A 236 15.13 -5.25 16.07
C ALA A 236 14.24 -6.10 15.18
N ILE A 237 14.49 -7.41 15.12
CA ILE A 237 13.65 -8.37 14.39
C ILE A 237 13.05 -9.34 15.39
N SER A 238 11.72 -9.45 15.36
CA SER A 238 10.99 -10.37 16.20
C SER A 238 9.98 -11.19 15.40
N GLY A 239 9.63 -12.38 15.87
CA GLY A 239 8.52 -13.13 15.30
C GLY A 239 8.73 -14.62 15.22
N LYS A 240 7.68 -15.29 14.73
CA LYS A 240 7.61 -16.74 14.55
C LYS A 240 7.20 -17.03 13.11
N GLY A 241 8.18 -17.28 12.26
CA GLY A 241 7.93 -17.67 10.87
C GLY A 241 8.28 -19.12 10.65
N ILE A 242 7.43 -19.88 9.94
CA ILE A 242 7.74 -21.28 9.60
C ILE A 242 8.79 -21.35 8.48
N SER A 243 8.88 -20.32 7.65
CA SER A 243 9.80 -20.20 6.51
C SER A 243 10.05 -18.75 6.13
N SER A 244 9.95 -17.83 7.08
CA SER A 244 10.24 -16.43 6.83
C SER A 244 11.72 -16.21 6.55
N LYS A 245 12.02 -15.30 5.64
CA LYS A 245 13.39 -14.92 5.28
C LYS A 245 13.56 -13.42 5.40
N VAL A 246 14.62 -12.99 6.09
CA VAL A 246 15.02 -11.60 6.17
C VAL A 246 16.46 -11.47 5.72
N ASP A 247 16.69 -10.72 4.66
CA ASP A 247 18.02 -10.36 4.22
C ASP A 247 18.28 -8.87 4.50
N ALA A 248 19.04 -8.62 5.56
CA ALA A 248 19.52 -7.31 5.97
C ALA A 248 21.09 -7.27 5.93
N SER A 249 21.73 -8.16 5.17
CA SER A 249 23.18 -8.22 5.04
C SER A 249 23.82 -6.96 4.43
N SER A 250 23.03 -6.22 3.64
CA SER A 250 23.43 -4.92 3.06
C SER A 250 22.84 -3.72 3.81
N PHE A 251 22.29 -3.93 4.99
CA PHE A 251 21.76 -2.88 5.86
C PHE A 251 22.74 -2.58 6.98
N LYS A 252 23.30 -1.37 7.00
CA LYS A 252 24.33 -0.97 7.97
C LYS A 252 23.68 -0.56 9.29
N ILE A 253 24.01 -1.27 10.37
CA ILE A 253 23.51 -1.01 11.72
C ILE A 253 24.64 -1.06 12.75
N SER A 254 24.46 -0.34 13.84
CA SER A 254 25.34 -0.47 15.02
C SER A 254 24.94 -1.68 15.85
N ASP A 255 23.68 -1.74 16.26
CA ASP A 255 23.18 -2.73 17.20
C ASP A 255 22.02 -3.50 16.62
N CYS A 256 22.00 -4.81 16.86
CA CYS A 256 20.96 -5.72 16.38
C CYS A 256 20.38 -6.54 17.53
N SER A 257 19.05 -6.69 17.56
CA SER A 257 18.36 -7.60 18.47
C SER A 257 17.47 -8.55 17.69
N LEU A 258 17.68 -9.85 17.84
CA LEU A 258 16.93 -10.90 17.15
C LEU A 258 16.21 -11.79 18.17
N SER A 259 14.85 -11.79 18.12
CA SER A 259 14.00 -12.69 18.91
C SER A 259 13.12 -13.47 17.97
N ILE A 260 13.62 -14.57 17.40
CA ILE A 260 13.04 -15.27 16.26
C ILE A 260 12.98 -16.80 16.45
N SER A 261 12.00 -17.42 15.80
CA SER A 261 11.93 -18.87 15.64
C SER A 261 11.44 -19.26 14.26
N GLY A 262 12.01 -20.33 13.67
CA GLY A 262 11.62 -20.86 12.35
C GLY A 262 11.92 -19.93 11.17
N ALA A 263 12.75 -18.93 11.36
CA ALA A 263 13.11 -17.94 10.34
C ALA A 263 14.59 -18.00 10.01
N ASP A 264 14.92 -17.63 8.77
CA ASP A 264 16.29 -17.42 8.26
C ASP A 264 16.55 -15.91 8.17
N VAL A 265 17.54 -15.43 8.92
CA VAL A 265 17.85 -14.00 9.04
C VAL A 265 19.33 -13.76 8.77
N LYS A 266 19.61 -12.82 7.86
CA LYS A 266 20.97 -12.32 7.59
C LYS A 266 21.09 -10.87 8.01
N VAL A 267 22.12 -10.54 8.80
CA VAL A 267 22.36 -9.17 9.29
C VAL A 267 23.83 -8.78 9.22
N SER A 268 24.10 -7.48 9.20
CA SER A 268 25.45 -6.92 9.29
C SER A 268 25.49 -5.83 10.38
N ALA A 269 26.15 -6.10 11.50
CA ALA A 269 26.22 -5.18 12.64
C ALA A 269 27.69 -4.84 12.99
N SER A 270 27.91 -3.61 13.46
CA SER A 270 29.26 -3.13 13.78
C SER A 270 29.60 -3.13 15.28
N ASN A 271 28.61 -3.09 16.17
CA ASN A 271 28.82 -2.97 17.62
C ASN A 271 28.32 -4.20 18.39
N SER A 272 27.02 -4.54 18.32
CA SER A 272 26.49 -5.65 19.09
C SER A 272 25.37 -6.41 18.38
N ILE A 273 25.27 -7.71 18.70
CA ILE A 273 24.14 -8.58 18.32
C ILE A 273 23.63 -9.30 19.56
N GLU A 274 22.36 -9.11 19.89
CA GLU A 274 21.67 -9.84 20.95
C GLU A 274 20.74 -10.90 20.36
N LEU A 275 20.83 -12.16 20.82
CA LEU A 275 20.18 -13.32 20.23
C LEU A 275 19.29 -14.06 21.22
N ASP A 276 17.97 -14.15 20.89
CA ASP A 276 17.01 -15.08 21.49
C ASP A 276 16.45 -15.96 20.37
N LEU A 277 17.07 -17.13 20.15
CA LEU A 277 16.78 -18.01 19.03
C LEU A 277 15.94 -19.20 19.46
N GLY A 278 14.71 -19.25 18.94
CA GLY A 278 13.82 -20.39 19.07
C GLY A 278 14.12 -21.51 18.06
N LYS A 279 13.39 -22.62 18.17
CA LYS A 279 13.56 -23.79 17.32
C LYS A 279 13.45 -23.44 15.83
N GLY A 280 14.43 -23.92 15.05
CA GLY A 280 14.46 -23.75 13.60
C GLY A 280 14.87 -22.35 13.14
N ALA A 281 15.35 -21.48 14.03
CA ALA A 281 15.94 -20.21 13.64
C ALA A 281 17.32 -20.44 13.02
N GLU A 282 17.64 -19.72 11.95
CA GLU A 282 18.95 -19.68 11.34
C GLU A 282 19.37 -18.20 11.23
N VAL A 283 20.56 -17.88 11.75
CA VAL A 283 21.11 -16.52 11.71
C VAL A 283 22.48 -16.57 11.08
N THR A 284 22.67 -15.75 10.06
CA THR A 284 24.00 -15.45 9.50
C THR A 284 24.30 -13.99 9.78
N TYR A 285 25.46 -13.68 10.34
CA TYR A 285 25.86 -12.31 10.60
C TYR A 285 27.21 -11.98 9.97
N SER A 286 27.46 -10.70 9.75
CA SER A 286 28.74 -10.18 9.30
C SER A 286 29.12 -8.91 10.08
N GLY A 287 30.36 -8.50 9.96
CA GLY A 287 30.96 -7.45 10.78
C GLY A 287 31.78 -8.04 11.92
N ASP A 288 32.12 -7.22 12.91
CA ASP A 288 32.87 -7.63 14.13
C ASP A 288 32.09 -7.24 15.40
N PRO A 289 30.80 -7.66 15.54
CA PRO A 289 29.99 -7.29 16.69
C PRO A 289 30.29 -8.14 17.93
N THR A 290 30.06 -7.57 19.10
CA THR A 290 29.97 -8.35 20.33
C THR A 290 28.68 -9.15 20.31
N VAL A 291 28.76 -10.48 20.28
CA VAL A 291 27.58 -11.37 20.27
C VAL A 291 27.18 -11.74 21.68
N LYS A 292 25.96 -11.35 22.08
CA LYS A 292 25.33 -11.71 23.36
C LYS A 292 24.20 -12.71 23.11
N ILE A 293 24.38 -13.92 23.62
CA ILE A 293 23.38 -14.97 23.54
C ILE A 293 22.50 -14.97 24.79
N ILE A 294 21.23 -14.67 24.65
CA ILE A 294 20.21 -14.78 25.71
C ILE A 294 19.72 -16.22 25.79
N LYS A 295 19.36 -16.78 24.62
CA LYS A 295 18.84 -18.13 24.51
C LYS A 295 19.07 -18.70 23.13
N ILE A 296 19.47 -19.97 23.06
CA ILE A 296 19.45 -20.78 21.84
C ILE A 296 18.76 -22.09 22.13
N GLN A 297 17.71 -22.41 21.37
CA GLN A 297 17.00 -23.69 21.46
C GLN A 297 17.60 -24.72 20.49
N ASN A 298 17.31 -26.00 20.74
CA ASN A 298 17.73 -27.09 19.86
C ASN A 298 17.28 -26.84 18.40
N ALA A 299 18.15 -27.15 17.46
CA ALA A 299 17.96 -26.92 16.02
C ALA A 299 17.94 -25.43 15.57
N SER A 300 18.47 -24.52 16.38
CA SER A 300 18.86 -23.19 15.92
C SER A 300 20.29 -23.20 15.41
N VAL A 301 20.56 -22.43 14.38
CA VAL A 301 21.90 -22.33 13.75
C VAL A 301 22.36 -20.89 13.77
N LEU A 302 23.61 -20.69 14.20
CA LEU A 302 24.30 -19.40 14.16
C LEU A 302 25.56 -19.55 13.28
N ARG A 303 25.72 -18.64 12.32
CA ARG A 303 26.87 -18.60 11.43
C ARG A 303 27.48 -17.20 11.41
N PRO A 304 28.80 -17.05 11.58
CA PRO A 304 29.49 -15.79 11.38
C PRO A 304 29.63 -15.46 9.89
#